data_03bd4a0eab6fce60c31d1e1e3219c8c7
#
_entry.id   03bd4a0eab6fce60c31d1e1e3219c8c7
#
_cell.length_a   1.000
_cell.length_b   1.000
_cell.length_c   1.000
_cell.angle_alpha   90.00
_cell.angle_beta   90.00
_cell.angle_gamma   90.00
#
_symmetry.space_group_name_H-M   'P 1'
#
loop_
_entity.id
_entity.type
_entity.pdbx_description
1 polymer ?
#
loop_
_entity_poly.entity_id
_entity_poly.type
_entity_poly.pdbx_seq_one_letter_code
_entity_poly.pdbx_strand_id
1 'polypeptide(L)'
;MHGNEPSLTSAEPEAILRLSGVSFAHGGQTVLHGIDLALVAGTLTTLLGPSGSGKTTLLRIIAGHLQPAPGTVWLGGQNATHFPPEERGLGMVHQHLALFPHLSARRNVSFGLEVRGVPRREACSRADATLDLVGLEVTARDRLPDTLSGGQKQRVAIGRALAFGPKLLLLDEPFTALDRQLRQQMRGELKRIQRESSVTTLLVTHDQEEALGLSESIIALRDGRVVQQGAPAELYQRPRDPWLAGFLGDANLVTTGFFMRSQPGEVLLVRPEELLPGTRRDHGDGDCPLIGQAHSVSFRGASCLVTFEADGLFWKMLVPGENSPRVGDRSESILPATAGWNISRGCRP
;
A
#
# COMPACT_ATOMS: atom_id res chain seq x y z
N MET A 1 -6.78 -16.00 52.21
CA MET A 1 -6.45 -16.63 50.90
C MET A 1 -7.26 -15.89 49.84
N HIS A 2 -6.69 -14.86 49.24
CA HIS A 2 -7.32 -14.11 48.15
C HIS A 2 -6.67 -14.57 46.86
N GLY A 3 -7.48 -15.22 46.02
CA GLY A 3 -7.09 -15.61 44.70
C GLY A 3 -6.89 -14.39 43.82
N ASN A 4 -5.71 -14.29 43.24
CA ASN A 4 -5.32 -13.30 42.26
C ASN A 4 -5.87 -13.77 40.89
N GLU A 5 -6.95 -13.18 40.45
CA GLU A 5 -7.40 -13.37 39.05
C GLU A 5 -6.44 -12.62 38.12
N PRO A 6 -5.93 -13.25 37.07
CA PRO A 6 -5.10 -12.54 36.10
C PRO A 6 -5.96 -11.59 35.29
N SER A 7 -5.56 -10.33 35.30
CA SER A 7 -6.11 -9.22 34.56
C SER A 7 -6.27 -9.52 33.06
N LEU A 8 -7.42 -9.14 32.55
CA LEU A 8 -7.85 -9.11 31.16
C LEU A 8 -6.73 -8.61 30.23
N THR A 9 -6.18 -9.49 29.45
CA THR A 9 -5.38 -9.19 28.27
C THR A 9 -6.23 -8.34 27.32
N SER A 10 -5.72 -7.19 26.91
CA SER A 10 -6.24 -6.36 25.83
C SER A 10 -6.49 -7.25 24.62
N ALA A 11 -7.76 -7.39 24.22
CA ALA A 11 -8.14 -8.17 23.05
C ALA A 11 -7.38 -7.61 21.84
N GLU A 12 -6.50 -8.41 21.24
CA GLU A 12 -5.93 -8.07 19.94
C GLU A 12 -7.09 -7.85 18.96
N PRO A 13 -7.03 -6.81 18.11
CA PRO A 13 -8.09 -6.54 17.15
C PRO A 13 -8.32 -7.77 16.28
N GLU A 14 -9.58 -8.19 16.18
CA GLU A 14 -9.97 -9.43 15.49
C GLU A 14 -9.51 -9.40 14.02
N ALA A 15 -8.60 -10.30 13.67
CA ALA A 15 -8.08 -10.40 12.32
C ALA A 15 -9.11 -11.07 11.40
N ILE A 16 -9.59 -10.35 10.38
CA ILE A 16 -10.52 -10.88 9.38
C ILE A 16 -9.84 -11.88 8.43
N LEU A 17 -8.56 -11.67 8.14
CA LEU A 17 -7.69 -12.55 7.36
C LEU A 17 -6.43 -12.83 8.17
N ARG A 18 -6.06 -14.10 8.27
CA ARG A 18 -4.74 -14.53 8.78
C ARG A 18 -4.15 -15.55 7.82
N LEU A 19 -2.91 -15.37 7.45
CA LEU A 19 -2.10 -16.34 6.73
C LEU A 19 -1.02 -16.85 7.67
N SER A 20 -0.78 -18.16 7.67
CA SER A 20 0.27 -18.78 8.50
C SER A 20 1.12 -19.71 7.65
N GLY A 21 2.40 -19.37 7.49
CA GLY A 21 3.41 -20.15 6.79
C GLY A 21 3.08 -20.40 5.31
N VAL A 22 2.33 -19.50 4.66
CA VAL A 22 1.86 -19.69 3.28
C VAL A 22 3.03 -19.67 2.32
N SER A 23 3.24 -20.79 1.63
CA SER A 23 4.22 -20.93 0.55
C SER A 23 3.53 -21.40 -0.73
N PHE A 24 4.13 -21.06 -1.86
CA PHE A 24 3.63 -21.49 -3.17
C PHE A 24 4.75 -21.60 -4.19
N ALA A 25 4.72 -22.67 -4.98
CA ALA A 25 5.64 -22.87 -6.11
C ALA A 25 4.84 -22.97 -7.42
N HIS A 26 5.36 -22.37 -8.47
CA HIS A 26 4.84 -22.47 -9.83
C HIS A 26 5.90 -23.10 -10.75
N GLY A 27 5.56 -24.20 -11.43
CA GLY A 27 6.52 -24.88 -12.32
C GLY A 27 7.84 -25.30 -11.64
N GLY A 28 7.82 -25.65 -10.33
CA GLY A 28 9.03 -26.00 -9.56
C GLY A 28 9.78 -24.82 -8.96
N GLN A 29 9.45 -23.58 -9.33
CA GLN A 29 10.04 -22.39 -8.74
C GLN A 29 9.18 -21.86 -7.60
N THR A 30 9.75 -21.71 -6.41
CA THR A 30 9.06 -21.12 -5.27
C THR A 30 8.87 -19.62 -5.48
N VAL A 31 7.61 -19.17 -5.40
CA VAL A 31 7.19 -17.77 -5.59
C VAL A 31 6.88 -17.09 -4.25
N LEU A 32 6.34 -17.85 -3.28
CA LEU A 32 6.05 -17.36 -1.93
C LEU A 32 6.75 -18.25 -0.90
N HIS A 33 7.33 -17.63 0.11
CA HIS A 33 8.21 -18.29 1.07
C HIS A 33 7.73 -18.06 2.50
N GLY A 34 6.79 -18.89 3.00
CA GLY A 34 6.37 -18.86 4.40
C GLY A 34 5.76 -17.52 4.81
N ILE A 35 4.74 -17.07 4.09
CA ILE A 35 4.07 -15.79 4.38
C ILE A 35 3.22 -15.90 5.64
N ASP A 36 3.53 -15.07 6.62
CA ASP A 36 2.73 -14.81 7.80
C ASP A 36 2.22 -13.37 7.75
N LEU A 37 0.90 -13.17 7.83
CA LEU A 37 0.29 -11.85 7.89
C LEU A 37 -1.10 -11.90 8.51
N ALA A 38 -1.56 -10.75 9.01
CA ALA A 38 -2.92 -10.56 9.50
C ALA A 38 -3.48 -9.21 9.04
N LEU A 39 -4.77 -9.20 8.68
CA LEU A 39 -5.51 -7.97 8.37
C LEU A 39 -6.52 -7.70 9.48
N VAL A 40 -6.48 -6.48 10.01
CA VAL A 40 -7.44 -5.99 10.99
C VAL A 40 -8.78 -5.69 10.33
N ALA A 41 -9.87 -6.10 10.95
CA ALA A 41 -11.22 -5.85 10.43
C ALA A 41 -11.49 -4.34 10.27
N GLY A 42 -12.19 -3.98 9.18
CA GLY A 42 -12.60 -2.61 8.89
C GLY A 42 -11.48 -1.67 8.42
N THR A 43 -10.24 -2.17 8.22
CA THR A 43 -9.11 -1.35 7.75
C THR A 43 -8.86 -1.51 6.25
N LEU A 44 -8.20 -0.51 5.66
CA LEU A 44 -7.60 -0.59 4.34
C LEU A 44 -6.11 -0.91 4.49
N THR A 45 -5.73 -2.13 4.12
CA THR A 45 -4.33 -2.57 4.08
C THR A 45 -3.84 -2.65 2.64
N THR A 46 -2.63 -2.17 2.37
CA THR A 46 -2.01 -2.29 1.05
C THR A 46 -0.91 -3.35 1.04
N LEU A 47 -0.98 -4.26 0.09
CA LEU A 47 0.11 -5.16 -0.29
C LEU A 47 0.96 -4.47 -1.37
N LEU A 48 2.12 -3.97 -0.98
CA LEU A 48 3.02 -3.19 -1.81
C LEU A 48 4.27 -4.00 -2.15
N GLY A 49 4.76 -3.88 -3.38
CA GLY A 49 6.03 -4.50 -3.78
C GLY A 49 6.30 -4.35 -5.27
N PRO A 50 7.52 -4.60 -5.74
CA PRO A 50 7.88 -4.54 -7.15
C PRO A 50 7.13 -5.58 -7.99
N SER A 51 7.16 -5.42 -9.31
CA SER A 51 6.65 -6.45 -10.22
C SER A 51 7.38 -7.77 -10.00
N GLY A 52 6.63 -8.88 -10.00
CA GLY A 52 7.21 -10.21 -9.76
C GLY A 52 7.44 -10.57 -8.29
N SER A 53 7.14 -9.70 -7.32
CA SER A 53 7.34 -10.00 -5.89
C SER A 53 6.38 -11.05 -5.30
N GLY A 54 5.37 -11.53 -6.07
CA GLY A 54 4.42 -12.54 -5.62
C GLY A 54 3.04 -12.01 -5.21
N LYS A 55 2.76 -10.70 -5.33
CA LYS A 55 1.50 -10.06 -4.91
C LYS A 55 0.25 -10.71 -5.51
N THR A 56 0.21 -10.86 -6.83
CA THR A 56 -0.94 -11.48 -7.53
C THR A 56 -1.09 -12.95 -7.17
N THR A 57 0.01 -13.67 -6.94
CA THR A 57 -0.03 -15.06 -6.45
C THR A 57 -0.65 -15.14 -5.06
N LEU A 58 -0.21 -14.27 -4.15
CA LEU A 58 -0.75 -14.18 -2.79
C LEU A 58 -2.24 -13.82 -2.81
N LEU A 59 -2.63 -12.84 -3.64
CA LEU A 59 -4.02 -12.45 -3.82
C LEU A 59 -4.88 -13.62 -4.32
N ARG A 60 -4.38 -14.40 -5.30
CA ARG A 60 -5.08 -15.58 -5.82
C ARG A 60 -5.22 -16.71 -4.79
N ILE A 61 -4.24 -16.87 -3.89
CA ILE A 61 -4.34 -17.79 -2.77
C ILE A 61 -5.42 -17.32 -1.78
N ILE A 62 -5.44 -16.03 -1.42
CA ILE A 62 -6.48 -15.46 -0.56
C ILE A 62 -7.86 -15.60 -1.20
N ALA A 63 -7.97 -15.37 -2.51
CA ALA A 63 -9.22 -15.52 -3.24
C ALA A 63 -9.68 -16.98 -3.45
N GLY A 64 -8.81 -17.98 -3.22
CA GLY A 64 -9.14 -19.39 -3.38
C GLY A 64 -8.89 -19.95 -4.78
N HIS A 65 -8.30 -19.18 -5.67
CA HIS A 65 -7.93 -19.62 -7.02
C HIS A 65 -6.65 -20.47 -7.06
N LEU A 66 -5.82 -20.37 -6.02
CA LEU A 66 -4.61 -21.17 -5.84
C LEU A 66 -4.60 -21.75 -4.42
N GLN A 67 -4.08 -22.97 -4.30
CA GLN A 67 -3.92 -23.64 -3.01
C GLN A 67 -2.49 -23.43 -2.51
N PRO A 68 -2.27 -22.99 -1.27
CA PRO A 68 -0.92 -22.94 -0.71
C PRO A 68 -0.40 -24.35 -0.44
N ALA A 69 0.92 -24.49 -0.49
CA ALA A 69 1.58 -25.74 -0.14
C ALA A 69 3.02 -25.47 0.36
N PRO A 70 3.29 -25.46 1.65
CA PRO A 70 2.37 -25.53 2.80
C PRO A 70 1.73 -24.20 3.18
N GLY A 71 0.97 -24.20 4.28
CA GLY A 71 0.42 -23.04 4.95
C GLY A 71 -1.10 -23.05 5.04
N THR A 72 -1.64 -22.12 5.81
CA THR A 72 -3.08 -22.01 6.07
C THR A 72 -3.61 -20.62 5.84
N VAL A 73 -4.86 -20.54 5.37
CA VAL A 73 -5.63 -19.31 5.16
C VAL A 73 -6.82 -19.32 6.09
N TRP A 74 -6.93 -18.32 6.96
CA TRP A 74 -8.05 -18.14 7.88
C TRP A 74 -8.84 -16.90 7.51
N LEU A 75 -10.16 -17.02 7.39
CA LEU A 75 -11.07 -15.92 7.06
C LEU A 75 -12.20 -15.87 8.09
N GLY A 76 -12.33 -14.73 8.80
CA GLY A 76 -13.35 -14.55 9.84
C GLY A 76 -13.33 -15.67 10.89
N GLY A 77 -12.14 -16.09 11.32
CA GLY A 77 -11.93 -17.14 12.32
C GLY A 77 -12.10 -18.58 11.81
N GLN A 78 -12.40 -18.78 10.53
CA GLN A 78 -12.56 -20.11 9.92
C GLN A 78 -11.36 -20.47 9.03
N ASN A 79 -10.91 -21.73 9.09
CA ASN A 79 -9.90 -22.23 8.16
C ASN A 79 -10.51 -22.38 6.76
N ALA A 80 -10.18 -21.44 5.88
CA ALA A 80 -10.66 -21.37 4.50
C ALA A 80 -9.63 -21.89 3.49
N THR A 81 -8.57 -22.58 3.92
CA THR A 81 -7.46 -23.01 3.05
C THR A 81 -7.96 -23.76 1.82
N HIS A 82 -8.95 -24.64 2.00
CA HIS A 82 -9.51 -25.49 0.93
C HIS A 82 -10.87 -25.00 0.40
N PHE A 83 -11.38 -23.86 0.91
CA PHE A 83 -12.64 -23.33 0.39
C PHE A 83 -12.45 -22.83 -1.04
N PRO A 84 -13.35 -23.17 -1.96
CA PRO A 84 -13.35 -22.59 -3.28
C PRO A 84 -13.72 -21.09 -3.22
N PRO A 85 -13.46 -20.31 -4.27
CA PRO A 85 -13.67 -18.86 -4.27
C PRO A 85 -15.08 -18.41 -3.86
N GLU A 86 -16.12 -19.11 -4.32
CA GLU A 86 -17.53 -18.81 -4.05
C GLU A 86 -17.92 -18.94 -2.56
N GLU A 87 -17.23 -19.79 -1.80
CA GLU A 87 -17.49 -20.02 -0.38
C GLU A 87 -16.71 -19.05 0.54
N ARG A 88 -15.71 -18.34 0.01
CA ARG A 88 -14.89 -17.42 0.82
C ARG A 88 -15.59 -16.12 1.20
N GLY A 89 -16.68 -15.75 0.53
CA GLY A 89 -17.45 -14.55 0.82
C GLY A 89 -16.66 -13.26 0.57
N LEU A 90 -15.76 -13.26 -0.42
CA LEU A 90 -14.87 -12.16 -0.77
C LEU A 90 -15.39 -11.39 -1.98
N GLY A 91 -15.31 -10.05 -1.93
CA GLY A 91 -15.45 -9.21 -3.12
C GLY A 91 -14.10 -9.05 -3.81
N MET A 92 -14.06 -9.12 -5.14
CA MET A 92 -12.82 -8.93 -5.89
C MET A 92 -13.00 -7.99 -7.08
N VAL A 93 -12.09 -7.03 -7.22
CA VAL A 93 -11.94 -6.19 -8.39
C VAL A 93 -10.61 -6.52 -9.05
N HIS A 94 -10.67 -7.01 -10.27
CA HIS A 94 -9.50 -7.34 -11.07
C HIS A 94 -8.95 -6.10 -11.79
N GLN A 95 -7.69 -6.13 -12.16
CA GLN A 95 -7.00 -5.07 -12.90
C GLN A 95 -7.75 -4.63 -14.17
N HIS A 96 -8.37 -5.56 -14.89
CA HIS A 96 -9.16 -5.28 -16.10
C HIS A 96 -10.66 -5.10 -15.82
N LEU A 97 -11.05 -4.86 -14.57
CA LEU A 97 -12.42 -4.67 -14.08
C LEU A 97 -13.39 -5.83 -14.38
N ALA A 98 -13.20 -6.57 -15.45
CA ALA A 98 -13.97 -7.73 -15.90
C ALA A 98 -15.51 -7.52 -15.85
N LEU A 99 -15.99 -6.34 -16.29
CA LEU A 99 -17.42 -6.06 -16.41
C LEU A 99 -18.03 -6.91 -17.52
N PHE A 100 -19.28 -7.35 -17.31
CA PHE A 100 -20.05 -8.05 -18.33
C PHE A 100 -20.51 -7.05 -19.40
N PRO A 101 -19.99 -7.12 -20.65
CA PRO A 101 -20.21 -6.08 -21.66
C PRO A 101 -21.65 -5.99 -22.15
N HIS A 102 -22.40 -7.08 -22.03
CA HIS A 102 -23.81 -7.19 -22.44
C HIS A 102 -24.81 -6.81 -21.31
N LEU A 103 -24.34 -6.47 -20.13
CA LEU A 103 -25.15 -6.06 -19.00
C LEU A 103 -24.96 -4.58 -18.71
N SER A 104 -26.05 -3.86 -18.38
CA SER A 104 -25.94 -2.48 -17.90
C SER A 104 -25.16 -2.39 -16.57
N ALA A 105 -24.77 -1.18 -16.17
CA ALA A 105 -24.09 -0.95 -14.91
C ALA A 105 -24.87 -1.53 -13.72
N ARG A 106 -26.17 -1.23 -13.63
CA ARG A 106 -27.07 -1.80 -12.60
C ARG A 106 -27.10 -3.31 -12.64
N ARG A 107 -27.18 -3.91 -13.83
CA ARG A 107 -27.21 -5.36 -14.00
C ARG A 107 -25.87 -6.01 -13.69
N ASN A 108 -24.74 -5.38 -13.96
CA ASN A 108 -23.43 -5.84 -13.51
C ASN A 108 -23.38 -5.95 -11.98
N VAL A 109 -23.92 -4.95 -11.27
CA VAL A 109 -23.91 -4.93 -9.80
C VAL A 109 -24.92 -5.92 -9.20
N SER A 110 -26.13 -6.05 -9.78
CA SER A 110 -27.15 -6.99 -9.30
C SER A 110 -26.85 -8.45 -9.59
N PHE A 111 -26.01 -8.76 -10.59
CA PHE A 111 -25.76 -10.11 -11.08
C PHE A 111 -25.33 -11.10 -9.96
N GLY A 112 -24.36 -10.71 -9.14
CA GLY A 112 -23.87 -11.56 -8.05
C GLY A 112 -24.90 -11.86 -6.98
N LEU A 113 -25.89 -10.97 -6.79
CA LEU A 113 -27.02 -11.17 -5.88
C LEU A 113 -28.03 -12.19 -6.46
N GLU A 114 -28.33 -12.04 -7.76
CA GLU A 114 -29.26 -12.94 -8.46
C GLU A 114 -28.72 -14.38 -8.52
N VAL A 115 -27.43 -14.54 -8.77
CA VAL A 115 -26.77 -15.87 -8.74
C VAL A 115 -26.87 -16.53 -7.35
N ARG A 116 -26.89 -15.71 -6.28
CA ARG A 116 -27.08 -16.18 -4.90
C ARG A 116 -28.55 -16.38 -4.51
N GLY A 117 -29.48 -16.32 -5.47
CA GLY A 117 -30.90 -16.56 -5.26
C GLY A 117 -31.70 -15.36 -4.75
N VAL A 118 -31.15 -14.16 -4.70
CA VAL A 118 -31.89 -12.96 -4.34
C VAL A 118 -32.88 -12.62 -5.47
N PRO A 119 -34.18 -12.42 -5.16
CA PRO A 119 -35.17 -12.06 -6.19
C PRO A 119 -34.76 -10.81 -6.96
N ARG A 120 -34.94 -10.81 -8.27
CA ARG A 120 -34.46 -9.75 -9.19
C ARG A 120 -34.83 -8.33 -8.74
N ARG A 121 -36.07 -8.13 -8.25
CA ARG A 121 -36.53 -6.82 -7.78
C ARG A 121 -35.69 -6.33 -6.60
N GLU A 122 -35.42 -7.21 -5.65
CA GLU A 122 -34.61 -6.91 -4.47
C GLU A 122 -33.13 -6.73 -4.87
N ALA A 123 -32.60 -7.59 -5.74
CA ALA A 123 -31.24 -7.48 -6.25
C ALA A 123 -31.00 -6.14 -6.95
N CYS A 124 -31.95 -5.65 -7.76
CA CYS A 124 -31.87 -4.34 -8.39
C CYS A 124 -31.92 -3.20 -7.35
N SER A 125 -32.79 -3.29 -6.33
CA SER A 125 -32.84 -2.28 -5.27
C SER A 125 -31.54 -2.19 -4.47
N ARG A 126 -30.96 -3.34 -4.11
CA ARG A 126 -29.64 -3.40 -3.43
C ARG A 126 -28.52 -2.89 -4.34
N ALA A 127 -28.60 -3.18 -5.65
CA ALA A 127 -27.64 -2.66 -6.62
C ALA A 127 -27.72 -1.13 -6.73
N ASP A 128 -28.92 -0.55 -6.74
CA ASP A 128 -29.10 0.91 -6.77
C ASP A 128 -28.51 1.56 -5.52
N ALA A 129 -28.77 1.03 -4.32
CA ALA A 129 -28.16 1.53 -3.08
C ALA A 129 -26.62 1.44 -3.11
N THR A 130 -26.07 0.35 -3.67
CA THR A 130 -24.62 0.20 -3.82
C THR A 130 -24.06 1.17 -4.85
N LEU A 131 -24.80 1.45 -5.94
CA LEU A 131 -24.40 2.43 -6.94
C LEU A 131 -24.45 3.87 -6.39
N ASP A 132 -25.35 4.16 -5.44
CA ASP A 132 -25.33 5.41 -4.67
C ASP A 132 -24.06 5.52 -3.82
N LEU A 133 -23.71 4.45 -3.09
CA LEU A 133 -22.51 4.38 -2.26
C LEU A 133 -21.24 4.64 -3.07
N VAL A 134 -21.11 4.03 -4.26
CA VAL A 134 -19.95 4.24 -5.14
C VAL A 134 -20.05 5.53 -5.97
N GLY A 135 -21.09 6.31 -5.82
CA GLY A 135 -21.28 7.61 -6.48
C GLY A 135 -21.51 7.52 -7.99
N LEU A 136 -22.16 6.45 -8.49
CA LEU A 136 -22.55 6.38 -9.89
C LEU A 136 -23.87 7.12 -10.13
N GLU A 137 -23.83 8.10 -11.01
CA GLU A 137 -25.01 8.90 -11.39
C GLU A 137 -26.17 8.02 -11.89
N VAL A 138 -27.40 8.41 -11.57
CA VAL A 138 -28.61 7.67 -11.97
C VAL A 138 -28.67 7.47 -13.49
N THR A 139 -28.30 8.50 -14.27
CA THR A 139 -28.29 8.49 -15.74
C THR A 139 -27.31 7.48 -16.36
N ALA A 140 -26.31 7.03 -15.59
CA ALA A 140 -25.31 6.05 -16.04
C ALA A 140 -25.68 4.59 -15.69
N ARG A 141 -26.67 4.37 -14.81
CA ARG A 141 -26.96 3.03 -14.27
C ARG A 141 -27.49 2.03 -15.29
N ASP A 142 -28.22 2.51 -16.29
CA ASP A 142 -28.78 1.67 -17.36
C ASP A 142 -27.91 1.61 -18.63
N ARG A 143 -26.75 2.28 -18.60
CA ARG A 143 -25.78 2.26 -19.71
C ARG A 143 -24.93 0.98 -19.70
N LEU A 144 -24.53 0.56 -20.91
CA LEU A 144 -23.58 -0.56 -21.09
C LEU A 144 -22.15 -0.10 -20.79
N PRO A 145 -21.25 -1.03 -20.33
CA PRO A 145 -19.87 -0.70 -19.99
C PRO A 145 -19.12 0.11 -21.06
N ASP A 146 -19.27 -0.23 -22.34
CA ASP A 146 -18.54 0.44 -23.42
C ASP A 146 -18.89 1.94 -23.57
N THR A 147 -20.04 2.36 -23.04
CA THR A 147 -20.47 3.76 -23.06
C THR A 147 -20.15 4.53 -21.79
N LEU A 148 -19.50 3.87 -20.81
CA LEU A 148 -19.08 4.46 -19.54
C LEU A 148 -17.63 4.98 -19.62
N SER A 149 -17.35 6.07 -18.88
CA SER A 149 -15.97 6.51 -18.69
C SER A 149 -15.17 5.53 -17.84
N GLY A 150 -13.83 5.62 -17.85
CA GLY A 150 -12.95 4.76 -17.05
C GLY A 150 -13.29 4.78 -15.56
N GLY A 151 -13.53 5.97 -14.98
CA GLY A 151 -13.95 6.10 -13.58
C GLY A 151 -15.34 5.52 -13.31
N GLN A 152 -16.30 5.68 -14.23
CA GLN A 152 -17.61 5.07 -14.09
C GLN A 152 -17.52 3.53 -14.14
N LYS A 153 -16.72 2.96 -15.04
CA LYS A 153 -16.42 1.51 -15.08
C LYS A 153 -15.83 1.02 -13.75
N GLN A 154 -14.89 1.79 -13.18
CA GLN A 154 -14.27 1.47 -11.91
C GLN A 154 -15.30 1.44 -10.76
N ARG A 155 -16.17 2.45 -10.67
CA ARG A 155 -17.24 2.50 -9.68
C ARG A 155 -18.19 1.32 -9.82
N VAL A 156 -18.56 0.93 -11.03
CA VAL A 156 -19.40 -0.26 -11.27
C VAL A 156 -18.71 -1.54 -10.82
N ALA A 157 -17.40 -1.69 -11.08
CA ALA A 157 -16.65 -2.86 -10.66
C ALA A 157 -16.54 -2.96 -9.12
N ILE A 158 -16.29 -1.83 -8.43
CA ILE A 158 -16.28 -1.77 -6.96
C ILE A 158 -17.70 -2.06 -6.43
N GLY A 159 -18.74 -1.44 -7.01
CA GLY A 159 -20.13 -1.70 -6.62
C GLY A 159 -20.52 -3.17 -6.76
N ARG A 160 -20.15 -3.82 -7.88
CA ARG A 160 -20.37 -5.25 -8.07
C ARG A 160 -19.73 -6.11 -7.00
N ALA A 161 -18.49 -5.76 -6.60
CA ALA A 161 -17.77 -6.47 -5.56
C ALA A 161 -18.34 -6.23 -4.15
N LEU A 162 -19.01 -5.10 -3.90
CA LEU A 162 -19.60 -4.74 -2.60
C LEU A 162 -21.05 -5.18 -2.42
N ALA A 163 -21.82 -5.35 -3.51
CA ALA A 163 -23.28 -5.49 -3.48
C ALA A 163 -23.80 -6.61 -2.58
N PHE A 164 -23.06 -7.69 -2.43
CA PHE A 164 -23.47 -8.84 -1.61
C PHE A 164 -22.96 -8.77 -0.16
N GLY A 165 -22.31 -7.67 0.26
CA GLY A 165 -21.79 -7.49 1.61
C GLY A 165 -20.59 -8.39 1.95
N PRO A 166 -19.49 -8.32 1.18
CA PRO A 166 -18.33 -9.18 1.43
C PRO A 166 -17.66 -8.85 2.77
N LYS A 167 -17.08 -9.87 3.42
CA LYS A 167 -16.25 -9.68 4.63
C LYS A 167 -14.92 -8.97 4.31
N LEU A 168 -14.38 -9.21 3.12
CA LEU A 168 -13.11 -8.66 2.66
C LEU A 168 -13.22 -8.29 1.17
N LEU A 169 -12.79 -7.08 0.83
CA LEU A 169 -12.70 -6.58 -0.53
C LEU A 169 -11.24 -6.68 -1.00
N LEU A 170 -11.00 -7.38 -2.10
CA LEU A 170 -9.71 -7.52 -2.74
C LEU A 170 -9.65 -6.63 -3.99
N LEU A 171 -8.66 -5.76 -4.09
CA LEU A 171 -8.44 -4.86 -5.21
C LEU A 171 -7.08 -5.15 -5.84
N ASP A 172 -7.06 -5.66 -7.07
CA ASP A 172 -5.85 -5.99 -7.80
C ASP A 172 -5.49 -4.86 -8.78
N GLU A 173 -4.55 -4.01 -8.41
CA GLU A 173 -4.07 -2.85 -9.18
C GLU A 173 -5.21 -2.00 -9.80
N PRO A 174 -6.20 -1.56 -9.01
CA PRO A 174 -7.45 -1.02 -9.53
C PRO A 174 -7.28 0.29 -10.31
N PHE A 175 -6.18 1.01 -10.15
CA PHE A 175 -5.99 2.34 -10.74
C PHE A 175 -5.01 2.37 -11.91
N THR A 176 -4.44 1.24 -12.31
CA THR A 176 -3.37 1.18 -13.32
C THR A 176 -3.81 1.69 -14.70
N ALA A 177 -5.09 1.48 -15.06
CA ALA A 177 -5.63 1.89 -16.36
C ALA A 177 -6.14 3.35 -16.41
N LEU A 178 -6.02 4.11 -15.31
CA LEU A 178 -6.53 5.47 -15.19
C LEU A 178 -5.41 6.50 -15.45
N ASP A 179 -5.78 7.64 -16.05
CA ASP A 179 -4.90 8.81 -16.10
C ASP A 179 -4.62 9.38 -14.70
N ARG A 180 -3.63 10.28 -14.61
CA ARG A 180 -3.16 10.81 -13.32
C ARG A 180 -4.25 11.53 -12.53
N GLN A 181 -5.05 12.37 -13.19
CA GLN A 181 -6.07 13.17 -12.52
C GLN A 181 -7.22 12.29 -12.01
N LEU A 182 -7.71 11.38 -12.84
CA LEU A 182 -8.77 10.44 -12.50
C LEU A 182 -8.31 9.47 -11.40
N ARG A 183 -7.04 9.02 -11.45
CA ARG A 183 -6.45 8.18 -10.40
C ARG A 183 -6.48 8.87 -9.03
N GLN A 184 -6.07 10.15 -8.97
CA GLN A 184 -6.10 10.91 -7.72
C GLN A 184 -7.53 11.07 -7.17
N GLN A 185 -8.51 11.35 -8.04
CA GLN A 185 -9.91 11.43 -7.66
C GLN A 185 -10.41 10.08 -7.13
N MET A 186 -10.15 8.98 -7.85
CA MET A 186 -10.60 7.63 -7.48
C MET A 186 -9.97 7.12 -6.18
N ARG A 187 -8.73 7.54 -5.86
CA ARG A 187 -8.10 7.27 -4.56
C ARG A 187 -8.93 7.87 -3.41
N GLY A 188 -9.30 9.14 -3.51
CA GLY A 188 -10.16 9.80 -2.51
C GLY A 188 -11.52 9.12 -2.36
N GLU A 189 -12.13 8.72 -3.47
CA GLU A 189 -13.40 8.00 -3.48
C GLU A 189 -13.30 6.61 -2.86
N LEU A 190 -12.26 5.84 -3.16
CA LEU A 190 -12.06 4.53 -2.54
C LEU A 190 -11.97 4.65 -1.01
N LYS A 191 -11.23 5.64 -0.52
CA LYS A 191 -11.12 5.89 0.93
C LYS A 191 -12.46 6.25 1.56
N ARG A 192 -13.30 7.05 0.86
CA ARG A 192 -14.66 7.37 1.29
C ARG A 192 -15.53 6.11 1.32
N ILE A 193 -15.57 5.35 0.21
CA ILE A 193 -16.38 4.12 0.09
C ILE A 193 -15.99 3.11 1.19
N GLN A 194 -14.71 2.91 1.42
CA GLN A 194 -14.22 2.00 2.45
C GLN A 194 -14.69 2.43 3.86
N ARG A 195 -14.60 3.73 4.18
CA ARG A 195 -15.08 4.27 5.47
C ARG A 195 -16.59 4.12 5.64
N GLU A 196 -17.38 4.47 4.62
CA GLU A 196 -18.84 4.40 4.67
C GLU A 196 -19.36 2.96 4.73
N SER A 197 -18.68 2.03 4.04
CA SER A 197 -19.06 0.61 4.05
C SER A 197 -18.46 -0.16 5.22
N SER A 198 -17.42 0.36 5.87
CA SER A 198 -16.62 -0.33 6.89
C SER A 198 -16.07 -1.70 6.45
N VAL A 199 -15.99 -1.95 5.13
CA VAL A 199 -15.47 -3.21 4.60
C VAL A 199 -13.96 -3.27 4.77
N THR A 200 -13.46 -4.40 5.26
CA THR A 200 -12.02 -4.64 5.25
C THR A 200 -11.53 -4.70 3.81
N THR A 201 -10.47 -3.98 3.49
CA THR A 201 -9.98 -3.89 2.11
C THR A 201 -8.49 -4.26 2.04
N LEU A 202 -8.15 -5.15 1.11
CA LEU A 202 -6.77 -5.41 0.71
C LEU A 202 -6.55 -4.85 -0.69
N LEU A 203 -5.76 -3.78 -0.77
CA LEU A 203 -5.33 -3.16 -2.01
C LEU A 203 -3.98 -3.74 -2.43
N VAL A 204 -3.87 -4.25 -3.63
CA VAL A 204 -2.59 -4.66 -4.23
C VAL A 204 -2.14 -3.60 -5.20
N THR A 205 -0.92 -3.09 -5.03
CA THR A 205 -0.35 -2.09 -5.93
C THR A 205 1.19 -2.17 -5.94
N HIS A 206 1.80 -1.55 -6.94
CA HIS A 206 3.23 -1.24 -6.98
C HIS A 206 3.49 0.27 -6.81
N ASP A 207 2.43 1.07 -6.68
CA ASP A 207 2.50 2.53 -6.54
C ASP A 207 2.64 2.91 -5.05
N GLN A 208 3.76 3.57 -4.73
CA GLN A 208 4.10 3.99 -3.37
C GLN A 208 3.17 5.10 -2.85
N GLU A 209 2.74 6.02 -3.74
CA GLU A 209 1.82 7.09 -3.35
C GLU A 209 0.44 6.53 -2.97
N GLU A 210 0.00 5.46 -3.65
CA GLU A 210 -1.24 4.75 -3.28
C GLU A 210 -1.11 4.12 -1.90
N ALA A 211 -0.02 3.40 -1.66
CA ALA A 211 0.21 2.75 -0.39
C ALA A 211 0.32 3.74 0.77
N LEU A 212 1.15 4.78 0.61
CA LEU A 212 1.38 5.78 1.66
C LEU A 212 0.13 6.67 1.91
N GLY A 213 -0.64 6.99 0.87
CA GLY A 213 -1.76 7.94 0.97
C GLY A 213 -3.10 7.32 1.36
N LEU A 214 -3.32 6.04 1.08
CA LEU A 214 -4.63 5.39 1.28
C LEU A 214 -4.70 4.54 2.54
N SER A 215 -3.61 3.89 2.92
CA SER A 215 -3.63 2.75 3.83
C SER A 215 -3.55 3.13 5.30
N GLU A 216 -4.20 2.37 6.15
CA GLU A 216 -3.92 2.31 7.59
C GLU A 216 -2.73 1.39 7.89
N SER A 217 -2.50 0.37 7.05
CA SER A 217 -1.36 -0.55 7.16
C SER A 217 -0.80 -0.90 5.79
N ILE A 218 0.51 -1.04 5.68
CA ILE A 218 1.20 -1.50 4.48
C ILE A 218 1.91 -2.81 4.79
N ILE A 219 1.81 -3.78 3.87
CA ILE A 219 2.60 -5.00 3.85
C ILE A 219 3.57 -4.88 2.69
N ALA A 220 4.85 -4.70 2.97
CA ALA A 220 5.89 -4.65 1.96
C ALA A 220 6.34 -6.06 1.59
N LEU A 221 6.16 -6.46 0.32
CA LEU A 221 6.53 -7.78 -0.20
C LEU A 221 7.69 -7.66 -1.18
N ARG A 222 8.74 -8.45 -0.97
CA ARG A 222 9.89 -8.57 -1.86
C ARG A 222 10.30 -10.03 -1.98
N ASP A 223 10.56 -10.47 -3.20
CA ASP A 223 11.06 -11.83 -3.51
C ASP A 223 10.27 -12.94 -2.77
N GLY A 224 8.93 -12.81 -2.77
CA GLY A 224 8.02 -13.76 -2.12
C GLY A 224 8.06 -13.77 -0.59
N ARG A 225 8.61 -12.74 0.07
CA ARG A 225 8.69 -12.61 1.53
C ARG A 225 8.13 -11.27 2.00
N VAL A 226 7.49 -11.26 3.16
CA VAL A 226 7.12 -10.02 3.85
C VAL A 226 8.37 -9.41 4.47
N VAL A 227 8.74 -8.21 4.01
CA VAL A 227 9.88 -7.45 4.54
C VAL A 227 9.49 -6.73 5.82
N GLN A 228 8.36 -6.04 5.79
CA GLN A 228 7.81 -5.31 6.94
C GLN A 228 6.32 -5.12 6.77
N GLN A 229 5.59 -5.11 7.89
CA GLN A 229 4.19 -4.68 7.97
C GLN A 229 4.06 -3.64 9.08
N GLY A 230 3.25 -2.59 8.85
CA GLY A 230 2.99 -1.55 9.82
C GLY A 230 2.30 -0.33 9.22
N ALA A 231 2.18 0.75 10.00
CA ALA A 231 1.61 2.01 9.54
C ALA A 231 2.51 2.65 8.45
N PRO A 232 1.92 3.38 7.47
CA PRO A 232 2.67 4.03 6.40
C PRO A 232 3.83 4.89 6.90
N ALA A 233 3.59 5.72 7.92
CA ALA A 233 4.62 6.59 8.50
C ALA A 233 5.77 5.79 9.13
N GLU A 234 5.47 4.65 9.77
CA GLU A 234 6.48 3.78 10.36
C GLU A 234 7.39 3.18 9.29
N LEU A 235 6.80 2.61 8.21
CA LEU A 235 7.58 2.02 7.13
C LEU A 235 8.44 3.06 6.41
N TYR A 236 7.93 4.29 6.26
CA TYR A 236 8.65 5.37 5.60
C TYR A 236 9.81 5.91 6.45
N GLN A 237 9.56 6.19 7.73
CA GLN A 237 10.53 6.80 8.65
C GLN A 237 11.49 5.78 9.25
N ARG A 238 11.02 4.53 9.50
CA ARG A 238 11.75 3.48 10.21
C ARG A 238 11.74 2.14 9.45
N PRO A 239 12.20 2.13 8.18
CA PRO A 239 12.29 0.90 7.42
C PRO A 239 13.28 -0.08 8.05
N ARG A 240 12.99 -1.38 7.95
CA ARG A 240 13.85 -2.43 8.51
C ARG A 240 15.08 -2.73 7.66
N ASP A 241 15.04 -2.39 6.37
CA ASP A 241 16.19 -2.58 5.50
C ASP A 241 16.39 -1.42 4.50
N PRO A 242 17.60 -1.27 3.93
CA PRO A 242 17.91 -0.21 2.97
C PRO A 242 17.10 -0.31 1.67
N TRP A 243 16.70 -1.51 1.25
CA TRP A 243 15.87 -1.67 0.06
C TRP A 243 14.49 -1.02 0.28
N LEU A 244 13.86 -1.30 1.43
CA LEU A 244 12.55 -0.73 1.74
C LEU A 244 12.62 0.79 1.85
N ALA A 245 13.71 1.32 2.42
CA ALA A 245 13.97 2.75 2.48
C ALA A 245 13.95 3.41 1.09
N GLY A 246 14.73 2.86 0.15
CA GLY A 246 14.80 3.35 -1.23
C GLY A 246 13.55 3.04 -2.05
N PHE A 247 12.84 1.95 -1.72
CA PHE A 247 11.61 1.57 -2.40
C PHE A 247 10.42 2.46 -2.03
N LEU A 248 10.35 3.01 -0.82
CA LEU A 248 9.25 3.89 -0.39
C LEU A 248 9.43 5.37 -0.75
N GLY A 249 10.60 5.75 -1.21
CA GLY A 249 10.88 7.12 -1.62
C GLY A 249 12.36 7.44 -1.73
N ASP A 250 12.67 8.66 -2.11
CA ASP A 250 14.05 9.12 -2.11
C ASP A 250 14.69 8.99 -0.72
N ALA A 251 15.93 8.52 -0.68
CA ALA A 251 16.65 8.25 0.55
C ALA A 251 18.14 8.55 0.38
N ASN A 252 18.74 9.11 1.40
CA ASN A 252 20.18 9.15 1.59
C ASN A 252 20.54 7.97 2.50
N LEU A 253 21.31 7.02 1.98
CA LEU A 253 21.75 5.83 2.70
C LEU A 253 23.25 5.92 2.92
N VAL A 254 23.66 6.27 4.14
CA VAL A 254 25.05 6.50 4.49
C VAL A 254 25.56 5.33 5.31
N THR A 255 26.59 4.64 4.80
CA THR A 255 27.27 3.58 5.55
C THR A 255 28.16 4.19 6.61
N THR A 256 28.21 3.57 7.77
CA THR A 256 28.89 4.04 8.97
C THR A 256 30.39 4.26 8.82
N GLY A 257 30.88 5.24 9.52
CA GLY A 257 32.25 5.78 9.49
C GLY A 257 32.24 7.29 9.33
N PHE A 258 31.14 7.85 8.84
CA PHE A 258 31.01 9.28 8.56
C PHE A 258 30.48 10.09 9.76
N PHE A 259 29.66 9.48 10.62
CA PHE A 259 29.10 10.11 11.82
C PHE A 259 29.33 9.26 13.07
N MET A 260 29.67 9.89 14.19
CA MET A 260 29.87 9.25 15.50
C MET A 260 28.61 8.57 16.08
N ARG A 261 27.50 8.51 15.32
CA ARG A 261 26.18 8.08 15.80
C ARG A 261 25.77 6.66 15.41
N SER A 262 26.54 6.00 14.56
CA SER A 262 26.18 4.66 14.08
C SER A 262 27.29 3.65 14.37
N GLN A 263 26.87 2.41 14.70
CA GLN A 263 27.83 1.32 14.95
C GLN A 263 28.39 0.77 13.63
N PRO A 264 29.57 0.16 13.62
CA PRO A 264 30.11 -0.47 12.41
C PRO A 264 29.13 -1.50 11.83
N GLY A 265 28.73 -1.32 10.57
CA GLY A 265 27.79 -2.20 9.87
C GLY A 265 26.35 -1.68 9.78
N GLU A 266 26.01 -0.60 10.47
CA GLU A 266 24.71 0.07 10.34
C GLU A 266 24.69 1.00 9.12
N VAL A 267 23.51 1.25 8.59
CA VAL A 267 23.23 2.23 7.54
C VAL A 267 22.35 3.32 8.13
N LEU A 268 22.79 4.56 8.08
CA LEU A 268 21.97 5.71 8.42
C LEU A 268 21.10 6.05 7.22
N LEU A 269 19.79 6.04 7.41
CA LEU A 269 18.81 6.61 6.49
C LEU A 269 18.55 8.06 6.87
N VAL A 270 18.66 8.97 5.91
CA VAL A 270 18.23 10.36 6.03
C VAL A 270 17.29 10.67 4.88
N ARG A 271 16.07 11.12 5.17
CA ARG A 271 15.16 11.56 4.13
C ARG A 271 15.56 12.92 3.57
N PRO A 272 15.34 13.19 2.26
CA PRO A 272 15.72 14.48 1.65
C PRO A 272 15.11 15.71 2.35
N GLU A 273 13.91 15.57 2.91
CA GLU A 273 13.20 16.60 3.67
C GLU A 273 13.74 16.82 5.09
N GLU A 274 14.57 15.92 5.60
CA GLU A 274 15.22 16.06 6.90
C GLU A 274 16.49 16.91 6.81
N LEU A 275 17.02 17.12 5.60
CA LEU A 275 18.13 18.02 5.36
C LEU A 275 17.60 19.45 5.27
N LEU A 276 18.11 20.33 6.13
CA LEU A 276 17.70 21.73 6.17
C LEU A 276 18.62 22.57 5.27
N PRO A 277 18.07 23.41 4.36
CA PRO A 277 18.89 24.39 3.68
C PRO A 277 19.41 25.40 4.71
N GLY A 278 20.71 25.68 4.68
CA GLY A 278 21.29 26.58 5.65
C GLY A 278 22.80 26.63 5.58
N THR A 279 23.38 27.65 6.22
CA THR A 279 24.82 27.88 6.28
C THR A 279 25.40 27.32 7.58
N ARG A 280 26.74 27.17 7.62
CA ARG A 280 27.46 26.70 8.81
C ARG A 280 27.21 27.54 10.08
N ARG A 281 26.63 28.77 9.94
CA ARG A 281 26.29 29.65 11.06
C ARG A 281 24.96 29.36 11.73
N ASP A 282 24.10 28.55 11.08
CA ASP A 282 22.72 28.33 11.49
C ASP A 282 22.52 26.98 12.26
N HIS A 283 23.60 26.26 12.58
CA HIS A 283 23.53 24.97 13.22
C HIS A 283 23.66 25.00 14.75
N GLY A 284 22.92 24.12 15.41
CA GLY A 284 22.98 23.84 16.85
C GLY A 284 24.09 22.85 17.24
N ASP A 285 24.20 22.61 18.54
CA ASP A 285 25.13 21.60 19.06
C ASP A 285 24.78 20.20 18.52
N GLY A 286 25.74 19.58 17.84
CA GLY A 286 25.62 18.23 17.29
C GLY A 286 25.01 18.15 15.89
N ASP A 287 24.63 19.25 15.26
CA ASP A 287 24.27 19.29 13.84
C ASP A 287 25.52 19.16 12.96
N CYS A 288 25.36 18.55 11.78
CA CYS A 288 26.46 18.36 10.83
C CYS A 288 26.24 19.23 9.57
N PRO A 289 27.07 20.23 9.32
CA PRO A 289 27.01 21.00 8.09
C PRO A 289 27.54 20.18 6.93
N LEU A 290 26.76 20.07 5.85
CA LEU A 290 27.15 19.49 4.57
C LEU A 290 27.34 20.59 3.54
N ILE A 291 28.55 20.70 3.03
CA ILE A 291 28.90 21.74 2.04
C ILE A 291 29.40 21.01 0.80
N GLY A 292 28.78 21.31 -0.32
CA GLY A 292 29.14 20.68 -1.57
C GLY A 292 28.71 21.43 -2.81
N GLN A 293 28.72 20.74 -3.94
CA GLN A 293 28.36 21.33 -5.22
C GLN A 293 27.12 20.60 -5.77
N ALA A 294 26.14 21.35 -6.28
CA ALA A 294 24.93 20.78 -6.88
C ALA A 294 25.26 20.08 -8.22
N HIS A 295 25.03 18.80 -8.29
CA HIS A 295 25.21 17.96 -9.47
C HIS A 295 23.96 17.88 -10.34
N SER A 296 22.79 17.82 -9.72
CA SER A 296 21.51 17.79 -10.43
C SER A 296 20.42 18.49 -9.65
N VAL A 297 19.49 19.09 -10.37
CA VAL A 297 18.30 19.76 -9.83
C VAL A 297 17.08 19.28 -10.58
N SER A 298 16.15 18.62 -9.89
CA SER A 298 14.91 18.11 -10.46
C SER A 298 13.71 18.87 -9.91
N PHE A 299 13.04 19.65 -10.76
CA PHE A 299 11.85 20.41 -10.40
C PHE A 299 10.65 19.48 -10.16
N ARG A 300 9.97 19.64 -9.03
CA ARG A 300 8.82 18.83 -8.60
C ARG A 300 7.58 19.69 -8.28
N GLY A 301 7.44 20.82 -8.91
CA GLY A 301 6.37 21.78 -8.66
C GLY A 301 6.73 22.75 -7.53
N ALA A 302 6.14 22.61 -6.35
CA ALA A 302 6.43 23.50 -5.20
C ALA A 302 7.85 23.34 -4.64
N SER A 303 8.58 22.28 -5.00
CA SER A 303 9.91 21.97 -4.52
C SER A 303 10.85 21.52 -5.63
N CYS A 304 12.13 21.49 -5.34
CA CYS A 304 13.16 20.87 -6.17
C CYS A 304 13.91 19.82 -5.35
N LEU A 305 14.17 18.66 -5.96
CA LEU A 305 15.12 17.71 -5.44
C LEU A 305 16.50 18.05 -5.96
N VAL A 306 17.40 18.42 -5.07
CA VAL A 306 18.79 18.75 -5.36
C VAL A 306 19.65 17.56 -4.97
N THR A 307 20.46 17.06 -5.92
CA THR A 307 21.53 16.13 -5.61
C THR A 307 22.84 16.92 -5.59
N PHE A 308 23.57 16.87 -4.49
CA PHE A 308 24.86 17.53 -4.32
C PHE A 308 25.90 16.56 -3.74
N GLU A 309 27.16 16.81 -4.02
CA GLU A 309 28.27 16.04 -3.48
C GLU A 309 28.88 16.82 -2.30
N ALA A 310 28.90 16.16 -1.13
CA ALA A 310 29.58 16.67 0.05
C ALA A 310 30.35 15.55 0.72
N ASP A 311 31.62 15.79 1.07
CA ASP A 311 32.53 14.85 1.74
C ASP A 311 32.65 13.48 1.01
N GLY A 312 32.64 13.50 -0.33
CA GLY A 312 32.72 12.30 -1.18
C GLY A 312 31.46 11.45 -1.24
N LEU A 313 30.34 11.95 -0.75
CA LEU A 313 29.02 11.32 -0.81
C LEU A 313 28.02 12.16 -1.58
N PHE A 314 27.11 11.50 -2.31
CA PHE A 314 25.99 12.14 -2.95
C PHE A 314 24.79 12.20 -2.00
N TRP A 315 24.32 13.42 -1.77
CA TRP A 315 23.18 13.74 -0.92
C TRP A 315 22.02 14.27 -1.74
N LYS A 316 20.82 13.87 -1.39
CA LYS A 316 19.56 14.40 -1.92
C LYS A 316 18.92 15.27 -0.86
N MET A 317 18.57 16.50 -1.24
CA MET A 317 17.88 17.46 -0.38
C MET A 317 16.65 18.00 -1.10
N LEU A 318 15.55 18.15 -0.36
CA LEU A 318 14.35 18.81 -0.87
C LEU A 318 14.37 20.28 -0.48
N VAL A 319 14.35 21.16 -1.48
CA VAL A 319 14.34 22.62 -1.28
C VAL A 319 13.08 23.24 -1.88
N PRO A 320 12.56 24.37 -1.33
CA PRO A 320 11.51 25.13 -1.99
C PRO A 320 11.92 25.53 -3.42
N GLY A 321 10.97 25.49 -4.37
CA GLY A 321 11.27 25.76 -5.78
C GLY A 321 11.87 27.15 -6.05
N GLU A 322 11.49 28.15 -5.26
CA GLU A 322 11.99 29.50 -5.32
C GLU A 322 13.47 29.63 -4.87
N ASN A 323 13.95 28.73 -4.04
CA ASN A 323 15.32 28.70 -3.49
C ASN A 323 16.20 27.64 -4.16
N SER A 324 15.81 27.17 -5.35
CA SER A 324 16.51 26.10 -6.04
C SER A 324 17.87 26.57 -6.57
N PRO A 325 18.99 25.93 -6.22
CA PRO A 325 20.29 26.21 -6.80
C PRO A 325 20.32 25.79 -8.28
N ARG A 326 21.30 26.29 -9.03
CA ARG A 326 21.63 25.77 -10.36
C ARG A 326 22.68 24.67 -10.25
N VAL A 327 22.73 23.83 -11.28
CA VAL A 327 23.80 22.84 -11.39
C VAL A 327 25.16 23.57 -11.42
N GLY A 328 26.09 23.15 -10.58
CA GLY A 328 27.38 23.77 -10.37
C GLY A 328 27.42 24.77 -9.23
N ASP A 329 26.29 25.25 -8.74
CA ASP A 329 26.26 26.15 -7.59
C ASP A 329 26.73 25.43 -6.31
N ARG A 330 27.32 26.19 -5.40
CA ARG A 330 27.61 25.71 -4.06
C ARG A 330 26.30 25.48 -3.30
N SER A 331 26.14 24.26 -2.78
CA SER A 331 25.00 23.88 -1.97
C SER A 331 25.44 23.68 -0.52
N GLU A 332 24.73 24.35 0.38
CA GLU A 332 24.98 24.25 1.82
C GLU A 332 23.70 23.71 2.47
N SER A 333 23.84 22.68 3.29
CA SER A 333 22.74 22.09 4.06
C SER A 333 23.23 21.69 5.45
N ILE A 334 22.25 21.46 6.32
CA ILE A 334 22.49 21.02 7.69
C ILE A 334 21.79 19.69 7.87
N LEU A 335 22.53 18.68 8.32
CA LEU A 335 21.98 17.45 8.84
C LEU A 335 21.73 17.62 10.35
N PRO A 336 20.47 17.78 10.79
CA PRO A 336 20.17 17.97 12.20
C PRO A 336 20.62 16.79 13.06
N ALA A 337 20.97 17.08 14.31
CA ALA A 337 21.35 16.06 15.28
C ALA A 337 20.28 14.99 15.51
N THR A 338 19.03 15.32 15.29
CA THR A 338 17.86 14.46 15.46
C THR A 338 17.43 13.76 14.19
N ALA A 339 18.02 14.11 13.03
CA ALA A 339 17.65 13.52 11.73
C ALA A 339 18.22 12.11 11.57
N GLY A 340 17.52 11.34 10.77
CA GLY A 340 17.94 10.03 10.32
C GLY A 340 17.55 8.86 11.23
N TRP A 341 17.55 7.69 10.63
CA TRP A 341 17.23 6.40 11.26
C TRP A 341 18.32 5.38 10.98
N ASN A 342 18.82 4.70 12.02
CA ASN A 342 19.81 3.64 11.88
C ASN A 342 19.14 2.32 11.48
N ILE A 343 19.50 1.82 10.30
CA ILE A 343 19.03 0.53 9.79
C ILE A 343 20.09 -0.53 10.13
N SER A 344 19.73 -1.51 10.96
CA SER A 344 20.65 -2.62 11.28
C SER A 344 20.84 -3.52 10.05
N ARG A 345 22.09 -3.85 9.72
CA ARG A 345 22.40 -4.84 8.67
C ARG A 345 22.10 -6.28 9.11
N GLY A 346 21.20 -6.51 10.01
CA GLY A 346 21.01 -7.78 10.69
C GLY A 346 19.71 -8.52 10.48
N CYS A 347 18.71 -7.95 9.80
CA CYS A 347 17.56 -8.76 9.41
C CYS A 347 17.84 -9.51 8.11
N ARG A 348 18.60 -10.61 8.19
CA ARG A 348 18.46 -11.67 7.19
C ARG A 348 17.13 -12.36 7.44
N PRO A 349 16.34 -12.64 6.36
CA PRO A 349 15.07 -13.33 6.46
C PRO A 349 15.23 -14.72 7.04
#